data_fc34dc8b843111a5884bba0f3e158ac2
#
_entry.id   fc34dc8b843111a5884bba0f3e158ac2
#
_cell.length_a   1.000
_cell.length_b   1.000
_cell.length_c   1.000
_cell.angle_alpha   90.00
_cell.angle_beta   90.00
_cell.angle_gamma   90.00
#
_symmetry.space_group_name_H-M   'P 1'
#
loop_
_entity.id
_entity.type
_entity.pdbx_description
1 polymer ?
#
loop_
_entity_poly.entity_id
_entity_poly.type
_entity_poly.pdbx_seq_one_letter_code
_entity_poly.pdbx_strand_id
1 'polypeptide(L)'
;MKFRILTVCSANVCRSPFIETLLSRALADSPTHFVVASAGENAADGQHACTVVAQDHGTSDAELIAHRATTLSTRAVEAADLVLAADRPSRAAVVRLQPTSHARAFTLREAAVLAEHAVGTERPTHDDPVDALLALVAEMSDLRGTVEMPRSTRHRVPRKPWRRVEVHGNDVPDAHKAVDPVSHAVVSRMIIENASTMASVLSTVVRSASDGTGPGQARYVLG
;
A
#
# COMPACT_ATOMS: atom_id res chain seq x y z
N MET A 1 2.31 -19.41 9.07
CA MET A 1 3.38 -18.37 8.88
C MET A 1 2.81 -16.97 9.00
N LYS A 2 3.64 -15.89 8.90
CA LYS A 2 3.19 -14.48 8.94
C LYS A 2 3.56 -13.82 7.64
N PHE A 3 2.66 -13.03 7.06
CA PHE A 3 2.97 -12.17 5.91
C PHE A 3 3.17 -10.72 6.38
N ARG A 4 4.32 -10.14 6.06
CA ARG A 4 4.75 -8.82 6.56
C ARG A 4 4.65 -7.76 5.48
N ILE A 5 3.92 -6.69 5.80
CA ILE A 5 3.78 -5.52 4.94
C ILE A 5 4.46 -4.33 5.61
N LEU A 6 5.36 -3.65 4.89
CA LEU A 6 5.97 -2.40 5.31
C LEU A 6 5.43 -1.25 4.46
N THR A 7 4.82 -0.26 5.10
CA THR A 7 4.37 0.96 4.43
C THR A 7 5.39 2.07 4.63
N VAL A 8 5.74 2.81 3.56
CA VAL A 8 6.83 3.79 3.61
C VAL A 8 6.40 5.13 3.02
N CYS A 9 6.73 6.22 3.71
CA CYS A 9 6.66 7.56 3.16
C CYS A 9 7.87 8.38 3.62
N SER A 10 7.92 9.67 3.35
CA SER A 10 9.09 10.47 3.75
C SER A 10 9.24 10.56 5.27
N ALA A 11 8.26 11.13 5.98
CA ALA A 11 8.38 11.46 7.40
C ALA A 11 7.77 10.42 8.37
N ASN A 12 7.06 9.40 7.89
CA ASN A 12 6.28 8.46 8.71
C ASN A 12 5.29 9.15 9.68
N VAL A 13 4.68 10.25 9.23
CA VAL A 13 3.77 11.06 10.04
C VAL A 13 2.34 11.05 9.51
N CYS A 14 2.13 10.97 8.19
CA CYS A 14 0.82 11.12 7.58
C CYS A 14 0.44 9.91 6.73
N ARG A 15 1.09 9.72 5.57
CA ARG A 15 0.70 8.74 4.55
C ARG A 15 0.90 7.30 5.01
N SER A 16 2.11 6.92 5.37
CA SER A 16 2.41 5.51 5.72
C SER A 16 1.72 5.06 7.01
N PRO A 17 1.58 5.87 8.10
CA PRO A 17 0.79 5.45 9.26
C PRO A 17 -0.68 5.24 8.92
N PHE A 18 -1.25 6.05 8.04
CA PHE A 18 -2.64 5.91 7.65
C PHE A 18 -2.86 4.66 6.78
N ILE A 19 -1.93 4.35 5.86
CA ILE A 19 -1.95 3.10 5.09
C ILE A 19 -1.84 1.88 6.03
N GLU A 20 -0.92 1.92 7.00
CA GLU A 20 -0.74 0.89 8.03
C GLU A 20 -2.05 0.64 8.79
N THR A 21 -2.68 1.70 9.31
CA THR A 21 -3.94 1.60 10.06
C THR A 21 -5.05 0.97 9.23
N LEU A 22 -5.23 1.39 7.98
CA LEU A 22 -6.27 0.86 7.09
C LEU A 22 -6.05 -0.61 6.77
N LEU A 23 -4.82 -1.00 6.40
CA LEU A 23 -4.49 -2.38 6.08
C LEU A 23 -4.58 -3.28 7.32
N SER A 24 -4.07 -2.85 8.47
CA SER A 24 -4.15 -3.60 9.72
C SER A 24 -5.60 -3.92 10.09
N ARG A 25 -6.50 -2.96 9.95
CA ARG A 25 -7.94 -3.16 10.24
C ARG A 25 -8.60 -4.06 9.23
N ALA A 26 -8.39 -3.81 7.94
CA ALA A 26 -9.04 -4.57 6.88
C ALA A 26 -8.59 -6.05 6.86
N LEU A 27 -7.40 -6.35 7.37
CA LEU A 27 -6.80 -7.69 7.41
C LEU A 27 -6.85 -8.36 8.79
N ALA A 28 -7.46 -7.70 9.79
CA ALA A 28 -7.47 -8.19 11.19
C ALA A 28 -8.12 -9.57 11.34
N ASP A 29 -9.23 -9.80 10.63
CA ASP A 29 -10.00 -11.06 10.70
C ASP A 29 -9.55 -12.10 9.64
N SER A 30 -8.41 -11.85 8.98
CA SER A 30 -7.88 -12.79 7.99
C SER A 30 -7.38 -14.09 8.67
N PRO A 31 -7.63 -15.28 8.09
CA PRO A 31 -7.05 -16.52 8.58
C PRO A 31 -5.50 -16.51 8.50
N THR A 32 -4.91 -15.71 7.64
CA THR A 32 -3.47 -15.48 7.61
C THR A 32 -3.09 -14.35 8.55
N HIS A 33 -2.05 -14.57 9.35
CA HIS A 33 -1.56 -13.53 10.25
C HIS A 33 -0.75 -12.46 9.47
N PHE A 34 -1.39 -11.35 9.20
CA PHE A 34 -0.71 -10.18 8.65
C PHE A 34 -0.02 -9.36 9.75
N VAL A 35 1.18 -8.88 9.45
CA VAL A 35 1.90 -7.91 10.27
C VAL A 35 2.16 -6.69 9.42
N VAL A 36 1.46 -5.60 9.68
CA VAL A 36 1.65 -4.33 8.98
C VAL A 36 2.43 -3.39 9.87
N ALA A 37 3.45 -2.74 9.33
CA ALA A 37 4.26 -1.73 10.00
C ALA A 37 4.53 -0.56 9.07
N SER A 38 4.94 0.58 9.61
CA SER A 38 5.32 1.74 8.80
C SER A 38 6.65 2.33 9.20
N ALA A 39 7.31 3.01 8.24
CA ALA A 39 8.56 3.72 8.43
C ALA A 39 8.68 4.93 7.51
N GLY A 40 9.66 5.81 7.76
CA GLY A 40 9.96 6.97 6.94
C GLY A 40 11.44 7.12 6.62
N GLU A 41 11.76 7.49 5.37
CA GLU A 41 13.14 7.70 4.95
C GLU A 41 13.82 8.90 5.65
N ASN A 42 13.00 9.90 6.05
CA ASN A 42 13.41 11.11 6.73
C ASN A 42 12.59 11.30 8.03
N ALA A 43 12.23 10.21 8.68
CA ALA A 43 11.45 10.29 9.92
C ALA A 43 12.27 10.91 11.05
N ALA A 44 11.61 11.72 11.88
CA ALA A 44 12.10 12.07 13.20
C ALA A 44 11.48 11.08 14.20
N ASP A 45 12.29 10.17 14.72
CA ASP A 45 11.83 9.09 15.59
C ASP A 45 11.02 9.64 16.77
N GLY A 46 9.89 9.00 17.06
CA GLY A 46 8.98 9.39 18.12
C GLY A 46 8.00 10.53 17.78
N GLN A 47 8.09 11.15 16.60
CA GLN A 47 7.12 12.17 16.16
C GLN A 47 5.71 11.57 16.07
N HIS A 48 4.70 12.33 16.52
CA HIS A 48 3.30 11.92 16.43
C HIS A 48 2.78 11.95 15.01
N ALA A 49 1.84 11.07 14.70
CA ALA A 49 1.16 11.08 13.41
C ALA A 49 0.25 12.29 13.24
N CYS A 50 0.04 12.66 11.97
CA CYS A 50 -0.99 13.61 11.57
C CYS A 50 -2.36 12.93 11.57
N THR A 51 -3.25 13.35 12.44
CA THR A 51 -4.62 12.80 12.53
C THR A 51 -5.57 13.39 11.47
N VAL A 52 -5.23 14.53 10.87
CA VAL A 52 -6.09 15.21 9.88
C VAL A 52 -6.41 14.32 8.66
N VAL A 53 -5.49 13.45 8.28
CA VAL A 53 -5.67 12.55 7.13
C VAL A 53 -6.82 11.55 7.32
N ALA A 54 -7.19 11.25 8.54
CA ALA A 54 -8.26 10.30 8.90
C ALA A 54 -9.61 10.96 9.28
N GLN A 55 -9.62 12.27 9.57
CA GLN A 55 -10.79 12.97 10.12
C GLN A 55 -12.05 12.91 9.24
N ASP A 56 -11.87 12.93 7.92
CA ASP A 56 -12.99 12.96 6.98
C ASP A 56 -13.66 11.57 6.77
N HIS A 57 -13.13 10.49 7.37
CA HIS A 57 -13.51 9.12 7.03
C HIS A 57 -13.94 8.25 8.20
N GLY A 58 -14.21 8.85 9.40
CA GLY A 58 -14.75 8.13 10.55
C GLY A 58 -13.83 7.04 11.10
N THR A 59 -12.57 7.02 10.71
CA THR A 59 -11.57 6.13 11.28
C THR A 59 -11.27 6.55 12.71
N SER A 60 -11.24 5.59 13.64
CA SER A 60 -10.82 5.88 15.02
C SER A 60 -9.40 6.45 15.00
N ASP A 61 -9.25 7.65 15.54
CA ASP A 61 -7.94 8.31 15.61
C ASP A 61 -6.99 7.65 16.62
N ALA A 62 -7.49 6.70 17.44
CA ALA A 62 -6.73 6.11 18.54
C ALA A 62 -5.41 5.47 18.11
N GLU A 63 -5.40 4.72 16.99
CA GLU A 63 -4.19 4.09 16.47
C GLU A 63 -3.21 5.11 15.92
N LEU A 64 -3.71 6.12 15.19
CA LEU A 64 -2.89 7.23 14.71
C LEU A 64 -2.36 8.09 15.85
N ILE A 65 -3.15 8.32 16.89
CA ILE A 65 -2.70 9.05 18.10
C ILE A 65 -1.58 8.28 18.80
N ALA A 66 -1.68 6.96 18.88
CA ALA A 66 -0.68 6.10 19.49
C ALA A 66 0.59 5.95 18.63
N HIS A 67 0.49 6.18 17.32
CA HIS A 67 1.61 6.03 16.39
C HIS A 67 2.78 6.95 16.75
N ARG A 68 3.98 6.42 16.58
CA ARG A 68 5.25 7.15 16.68
C ARG A 68 6.07 6.86 15.45
N ALA A 69 6.51 7.93 14.81
CA ALA A 69 7.32 7.83 13.60
C ALA A 69 8.61 7.04 13.88
N THR A 70 8.98 6.21 12.93
CA THR A 70 10.17 5.34 12.97
C THR A 70 10.97 5.50 11.69
N THR A 71 12.27 5.65 11.82
CA THR A 71 13.19 5.74 10.69
C THR A 71 13.26 4.42 9.92
N LEU A 72 13.22 4.52 8.59
CA LEU A 72 13.39 3.38 7.69
C LEU A 72 14.77 2.74 7.88
N SER A 73 14.80 1.42 8.08
CA SER A 73 16.03 0.66 8.29
C SER A 73 16.13 -0.53 7.33
N THR A 74 17.35 -0.95 7.03
CA THR A 74 17.63 -2.17 6.23
C THR A 74 16.91 -3.38 6.82
N ARG A 75 16.96 -3.55 8.14
CA ARG A 75 16.28 -4.65 8.85
C ARG A 75 14.76 -4.64 8.61
N ALA A 76 14.11 -3.47 8.61
CA ALA A 76 12.68 -3.37 8.37
C ALA A 76 12.34 -3.76 6.93
N VAL A 77 13.16 -3.34 5.95
CA VAL A 77 12.97 -3.70 4.54
C VAL A 77 13.22 -5.19 4.31
N GLU A 78 14.27 -5.76 4.90
CA GLU A 78 14.60 -7.20 4.79
C GLU A 78 13.51 -8.08 5.35
N ALA A 79 12.91 -7.67 6.46
CA ALA A 79 11.85 -8.43 7.12
C ALA A 79 10.50 -8.38 6.37
N ALA A 80 10.31 -7.46 5.42
CA ALA A 80 9.05 -7.29 4.72
C ALA A 80 8.91 -8.23 3.52
N ASP A 81 7.76 -8.86 3.37
CA ASP A 81 7.39 -9.67 2.20
C ASP A 81 6.81 -8.77 1.10
N LEU A 82 6.21 -7.64 1.46
CA LEU A 82 5.68 -6.62 0.56
C LEU A 82 6.00 -5.22 1.13
N VAL A 83 6.51 -4.32 0.29
CA VAL A 83 6.73 -2.92 0.65
C VAL A 83 5.84 -2.02 -0.20
N LEU A 84 5.03 -1.18 0.47
CA LEU A 84 4.11 -0.22 -0.13
C LEU A 84 4.56 1.21 0.18
N ALA A 85 5.25 1.83 -0.75
CA ALA A 85 5.68 3.22 -0.61
C ALA A 85 4.55 4.18 -1.01
N ALA A 86 4.45 5.32 -0.34
CA ALA A 86 3.46 6.34 -0.70
C ALA A 86 3.71 6.94 -2.08
N ASP A 87 4.97 7.07 -2.48
CA ASP A 87 5.38 7.68 -3.72
C ASP A 87 6.67 7.05 -4.28
N ARG A 88 7.02 7.41 -5.51
CA ARG A 88 8.24 6.93 -6.20
C ARG A 88 9.54 7.31 -5.49
N PRO A 89 9.70 8.54 -4.93
CA PRO A 89 10.86 8.88 -4.12
C PRO A 89 11.04 7.95 -2.92
N SER A 90 9.99 7.68 -2.15
CA SER A 90 10.04 6.77 -1.00
C SER A 90 10.33 5.32 -1.43
N ARG A 91 9.75 4.87 -2.55
CA ARG A 91 10.10 3.56 -3.14
C ARG A 91 11.58 3.50 -3.54
N ALA A 92 12.10 4.56 -4.16
CA ALA A 92 13.51 4.63 -4.54
C ALA A 92 14.44 4.61 -3.31
N ALA A 93 14.04 5.22 -2.19
CA ALA A 93 14.78 5.15 -0.93
C ALA A 93 14.86 3.72 -0.38
N VAL A 94 13.74 2.98 -0.41
CA VAL A 94 13.70 1.56 -0.04
C VAL A 94 14.68 0.74 -0.89
N VAL A 95 14.64 0.89 -2.21
CA VAL A 95 15.50 0.14 -3.13
C VAL A 95 16.98 0.54 -3.02
N ARG A 96 17.27 1.83 -2.76
CA ARG A 96 18.66 2.26 -2.47
C ARG A 96 19.20 1.63 -1.19
N LEU A 97 18.36 1.52 -0.16
CA LEU A 97 18.74 0.93 1.13
C LEU A 97 18.94 -0.59 1.01
N GLN A 98 18.09 -1.27 0.24
CA GLN A 98 18.15 -2.71 0.03
C GLN A 98 17.75 -3.05 -1.44
N PRO A 99 18.74 -3.16 -2.35
CA PRO A 99 18.47 -3.37 -3.78
C PRO A 99 17.66 -4.63 -4.11
N THR A 100 17.79 -5.69 -3.33
CA THR A 100 17.02 -6.93 -3.53
C THR A 100 15.53 -6.77 -3.23
N SER A 101 15.11 -5.65 -2.60
CA SER A 101 13.71 -5.34 -2.38
C SER A 101 12.96 -4.88 -3.64
N HIS A 102 13.66 -4.61 -4.75
CA HIS A 102 13.06 -4.08 -5.98
C HIS A 102 11.85 -4.91 -6.45
N ALA A 103 11.93 -6.23 -6.40
CA ALA A 103 10.88 -7.13 -6.85
C ALA A 103 9.62 -7.11 -5.96
N ARG A 104 9.73 -6.67 -4.69
CA ARG A 104 8.62 -6.63 -3.73
C ARG A 104 8.29 -5.23 -3.20
N ALA A 105 8.93 -4.18 -3.74
CA ALA A 105 8.69 -2.79 -3.36
C ALA A 105 7.95 -2.06 -4.48
N PHE A 106 6.76 -1.58 -4.20
CA PHE A 106 5.86 -0.86 -5.11
C PHE A 106 5.44 0.46 -4.49
N THR A 107 4.96 1.40 -5.30
CA THR A 107 4.13 2.45 -4.73
C THR A 107 2.73 1.87 -4.45
N LEU A 108 1.99 2.44 -3.50
CA LEU A 108 0.65 1.95 -3.14
C LEU A 108 -0.28 1.89 -4.36
N ARG A 109 -0.24 2.93 -5.21
CA ARG A 109 -1.10 3.01 -6.40
C ARG A 109 -0.67 2.05 -7.52
N GLU A 110 0.63 1.87 -7.69
CA GLU A 110 1.18 0.85 -8.59
C GLU A 110 0.77 -0.55 -8.12
N ALA A 111 0.94 -0.83 -6.81
CA ALA A 111 0.59 -2.11 -6.23
C ALA A 111 -0.88 -2.46 -6.41
N ALA A 112 -1.80 -1.51 -6.16
CA ALA A 112 -3.23 -1.73 -6.30
C ALA A 112 -3.60 -2.17 -7.73
N VAL A 113 -3.09 -1.47 -8.75
CA VAL A 113 -3.35 -1.80 -10.15
C VAL A 113 -2.75 -3.14 -10.55
N LEU A 114 -1.49 -3.40 -10.18
CA LEU A 114 -0.83 -4.66 -10.52
C LEU A 114 -1.48 -5.85 -9.81
N ALA A 115 -1.88 -5.69 -8.55
CA ALA A 115 -2.54 -6.74 -7.78
C ALA A 115 -3.92 -7.11 -8.35
N GLU A 116 -4.73 -6.13 -8.78
CA GLU A 116 -6.00 -6.39 -9.48
C GLU A 116 -5.79 -7.17 -10.78
N HIS A 117 -4.79 -6.81 -11.57
CA HIS A 117 -4.47 -7.55 -12.80
C HIS A 117 -3.98 -8.97 -12.50
N ALA A 118 -3.11 -9.11 -11.51
CA ALA A 118 -2.58 -10.40 -11.11
C ALA A 118 -3.69 -11.37 -10.63
N VAL A 119 -4.72 -10.91 -9.91
CA VAL A 119 -5.85 -11.77 -9.49
C VAL A 119 -6.70 -12.23 -10.67
N GLY A 120 -6.75 -11.44 -11.75
CA GLY A 120 -7.51 -11.77 -12.97
C GLY A 120 -6.84 -12.83 -13.87
N THR A 121 -5.59 -13.23 -13.60
CA THR A 121 -4.86 -14.25 -14.38
C THR A 121 -4.98 -15.63 -13.74
N GLU A 122 -4.86 -16.70 -14.55
CA GLU A 122 -4.75 -18.06 -14.03
C GLU A 122 -3.42 -18.20 -13.28
N ARG A 123 -3.49 -18.66 -12.03
CA ARG A 123 -2.32 -18.86 -11.17
C ARG A 123 -2.22 -20.30 -10.69
N PRO A 124 -0.99 -20.79 -10.42
CA PRO A 124 -0.82 -22.02 -9.68
C PRO A 124 -1.57 -21.95 -8.34
N THR A 125 -2.23 -23.02 -7.98
CA THR A 125 -2.83 -23.17 -6.64
C THR A 125 -1.73 -23.41 -5.61
N HIS A 126 -1.80 -22.71 -4.51
CA HIS A 126 -0.92 -22.89 -3.36
C HIS A 126 -1.78 -23.30 -2.17
N ASP A 127 -1.38 -24.34 -1.44
CA ASP A 127 -2.08 -24.81 -0.25
C ASP A 127 -1.79 -23.92 0.97
N ASP A 128 -0.62 -23.29 1.01
CA ASP A 128 -0.26 -22.31 2.06
C ASP A 128 -0.62 -20.88 1.60
N PRO A 129 -1.46 -20.17 2.36
CA PRO A 129 -1.85 -18.80 2.02
C PRO A 129 -0.67 -17.81 1.94
N VAL A 130 0.42 -18.03 2.69
CA VAL A 130 1.60 -17.17 2.62
C VAL A 130 2.35 -17.40 1.31
N ASP A 131 2.47 -18.64 0.85
CA ASP A 131 3.08 -18.95 -0.45
C ASP A 131 2.25 -18.37 -1.60
N ALA A 132 0.92 -18.41 -1.50
CA ALA A 132 0.03 -17.76 -2.46
C ALA A 132 0.22 -16.23 -2.50
N LEU A 133 0.43 -15.58 -1.36
CA LEU A 133 0.70 -14.15 -1.27
C LEU A 133 2.10 -13.80 -1.84
N LEU A 134 3.11 -14.62 -1.58
CA LEU A 134 4.45 -14.44 -2.15
C LEU A 134 4.42 -14.59 -3.68
N ALA A 135 3.67 -15.56 -4.19
CA ALA A 135 3.46 -15.73 -5.63
C ALA A 135 2.72 -14.51 -6.24
N LEU A 136 1.71 -13.96 -5.56
CA LEU A 136 1.08 -12.71 -5.97
C LEU A 136 2.10 -11.57 -6.10
N VAL A 137 2.97 -11.38 -5.12
CA VAL A 137 3.99 -10.32 -5.14
C VAL A 137 4.98 -10.50 -6.30
N ALA A 138 5.39 -11.75 -6.58
CA ALA A 138 6.25 -12.06 -7.71
C ALA A 138 5.55 -11.72 -9.04
N GLU A 139 4.30 -12.13 -9.24
CA GLU A 139 3.52 -11.83 -10.42
C GLU A 139 3.30 -10.33 -10.62
N MET A 140 2.99 -9.58 -9.54
CA MET A 140 2.94 -8.12 -9.60
C MET A 140 4.25 -7.52 -10.11
N SER A 141 5.39 -8.09 -9.73
CA SER A 141 6.70 -7.64 -10.23
C SER A 141 6.88 -7.91 -11.73
N ASP A 142 6.45 -9.06 -12.21
CA ASP A 142 6.55 -9.46 -13.62
C ASP A 142 5.60 -8.64 -14.51
N LEU A 143 4.48 -8.21 -13.98
CA LEU A 143 3.50 -7.35 -14.67
C LEU A 143 3.96 -5.89 -14.84
N ARG A 144 5.07 -5.47 -14.21
CA ARG A 144 5.59 -4.11 -14.38
C ARG A 144 5.94 -3.82 -15.84
N GLY A 145 5.48 -2.67 -16.32
CA GLY A 145 5.70 -2.24 -17.70
C GLY A 145 4.78 -2.89 -18.74
N THR A 146 3.97 -3.88 -18.35
CA THR A 146 2.97 -4.51 -19.23
C THR A 146 1.55 -3.97 -18.99
N VAL A 147 1.28 -3.48 -17.79
CA VAL A 147 -0.03 -2.94 -17.38
C VAL A 147 -0.03 -1.41 -17.46
N GLU A 148 -1.12 -0.84 -17.98
CA GLU A 148 -1.29 0.62 -18.04
C GLU A 148 -1.45 1.19 -16.62
N MET A 149 -0.53 2.06 -16.22
CA MET A 149 -0.53 2.71 -14.92
C MET A 149 -1.48 3.93 -14.90
N PRO A 150 -1.95 4.35 -13.71
CA PRO A 150 -2.81 5.52 -13.57
C PRO A 150 -2.14 6.76 -14.16
N ARG A 151 -2.94 7.59 -14.84
CA ARG A 151 -2.45 8.85 -15.42
C ARG A 151 -2.17 9.89 -14.35
N SER A 152 -1.25 10.80 -14.64
CA SER A 152 -1.03 11.98 -13.81
C SER A 152 -2.30 12.83 -13.69
N THR A 153 -2.52 13.38 -12.52
CA THR A 153 -3.69 14.21 -12.21
C THR A 153 -3.28 15.59 -11.71
N ARG A 154 -4.13 16.61 -11.92
CA ARG A 154 -3.88 17.98 -11.49
C ARG A 154 -4.78 18.37 -10.33
N HIS A 155 -4.20 18.73 -9.20
CA HIS A 155 -4.91 19.13 -7.99
C HIS A 155 -4.71 20.60 -7.68
N ARG A 156 -5.76 21.25 -7.12
CA ARG A 156 -5.65 22.63 -6.64
C ARG A 156 -4.78 22.68 -5.38
N VAL A 157 -3.94 23.70 -5.29
CA VAL A 157 -3.15 23.97 -4.09
C VAL A 157 -4.05 24.65 -3.05
N PRO A 158 -4.15 24.13 -1.81
CA PRO A 158 -4.84 24.82 -0.73
C PRO A 158 -4.34 26.28 -0.58
N ARG A 159 -5.25 27.22 -0.32
CA ARG A 159 -4.96 28.67 -0.21
C ARG A 159 -4.43 29.38 -1.47
N LYS A 160 -4.25 28.65 -2.60
CA LYS A 160 -3.88 29.19 -3.91
C LYS A 160 -4.76 28.55 -5.00
N PRO A 161 -6.08 28.85 -5.06
CA PRO A 161 -7.02 28.14 -5.91
C PRO A 161 -6.75 28.27 -7.42
N TRP A 162 -6.00 29.30 -7.81
CA TRP A 162 -5.53 29.49 -9.19
C TRP A 162 -4.36 28.60 -9.57
N ARG A 163 -3.64 28.02 -8.58
CA ARG A 163 -2.46 27.17 -8.80
C ARG A 163 -2.85 25.71 -8.74
N ARG A 164 -2.31 24.93 -9.67
CA ARG A 164 -2.46 23.47 -9.70
C ARG A 164 -1.10 22.82 -9.66
N VAL A 165 -1.02 21.70 -8.97
CA VAL A 165 0.14 20.81 -8.95
C VAL A 165 -0.20 19.54 -9.69
N GLU A 166 0.72 19.07 -10.51
CA GLU A 166 0.61 17.76 -11.16
C GLU A 166 1.15 16.70 -10.22
N VAL A 167 0.37 15.65 -10.03
CA VAL A 167 0.70 14.46 -9.25
C VAL A 167 0.83 13.29 -10.21
N HIS A 168 1.97 12.65 -10.20
CA HIS A 168 2.20 11.48 -11.03
C HIS A 168 1.24 10.34 -10.68
N GLY A 169 0.83 9.55 -11.67
CA GLY A 169 -0.19 8.51 -11.51
C GLY A 169 0.11 7.49 -10.40
N ASN A 170 1.37 7.16 -10.20
CA ASN A 170 1.78 6.18 -9.17
C ASN A 170 1.99 6.79 -7.78
N ASP A 171 1.91 8.11 -7.61
CA ASP A 171 2.23 8.77 -6.35
C ASP A 171 0.95 9.11 -5.55
N VAL A 172 0.99 8.90 -4.24
CA VAL A 172 0.13 9.57 -3.27
C VAL A 172 0.85 10.84 -2.84
N PRO A 173 0.30 12.04 -3.15
CA PRO A 173 0.99 13.30 -2.90
C PRO A 173 1.16 13.58 -1.41
N ASP A 174 2.10 14.47 -1.07
CA ASP A 174 2.34 14.88 0.30
C ASP A 174 1.53 16.13 0.65
N ALA A 175 0.65 16.03 1.67
CA ALA A 175 -0.13 17.15 2.19
C ALA A 175 0.71 18.12 3.04
N HIS A 176 1.88 17.69 3.51
CA HIS A 176 2.81 18.48 4.34
C HIS A 176 3.96 19.09 3.55
N LYS A 177 3.94 18.99 2.23
CA LYS A 177 4.98 19.57 1.38
C LYS A 177 5.02 21.10 1.56
N ALA A 178 6.21 21.66 1.77
CA ALA A 178 6.38 23.08 2.02
C ALA A 178 5.92 23.96 0.84
N VAL A 179 6.11 23.48 -0.39
CA VAL A 179 5.71 24.17 -1.62
C VAL A 179 4.65 23.37 -2.34
N ASP A 180 3.53 24.04 -2.63
CA ASP A 180 2.40 23.48 -3.37
C ASP A 180 1.88 22.13 -2.82
N PRO A 181 1.45 22.07 -1.54
CA PRO A 181 0.87 20.89 -0.97
C PRO A 181 -0.46 20.52 -1.67
N VAL A 182 -0.84 19.27 -1.59
CA VAL A 182 -2.19 18.79 -1.91
C VAL A 182 -3.00 18.70 -0.61
N SER A 183 -4.33 18.88 -0.67
CA SER A 183 -5.16 18.80 0.54
C SER A 183 -5.15 17.40 1.15
N HIS A 184 -5.30 17.31 2.49
CA HIS A 184 -5.44 16.03 3.19
C HIS A 184 -6.59 15.19 2.64
N ALA A 185 -7.72 15.81 2.29
CA ALA A 185 -8.86 15.10 1.72
C ALA A 185 -8.54 14.37 0.40
N VAL A 186 -7.68 14.96 -0.46
CA VAL A 186 -7.22 14.28 -1.69
C VAL A 186 -6.28 13.13 -1.34
N VAL A 187 -5.33 13.36 -0.43
CA VAL A 187 -4.37 12.33 0.03
C VAL A 187 -5.13 11.15 0.66
N SER A 188 -6.05 11.44 1.57
CA SER A 188 -6.87 10.46 2.27
C SER A 188 -7.67 9.59 1.30
N ARG A 189 -8.39 10.22 0.35
CA ARG A 189 -9.15 9.48 -0.67
C ARG A 189 -8.27 8.52 -1.46
N MET A 190 -7.14 9.00 -1.96
CA MET A 190 -6.21 8.15 -2.72
C MET A 190 -5.69 6.97 -1.90
N ILE A 191 -5.38 7.19 -0.62
CA ILE A 191 -4.93 6.12 0.26
C ILE A 191 -6.05 5.11 0.48
N ILE A 192 -7.26 5.56 0.83
CA ILE A 192 -8.40 4.67 1.11
C ILE A 192 -8.73 3.81 -0.11
N GLU A 193 -8.88 4.41 -1.29
CA GLU A 193 -9.18 3.69 -2.52
C GLU A 193 -8.15 2.57 -2.76
N ASN A 194 -6.87 2.89 -2.75
CA ASN A 194 -5.83 1.92 -3.11
C ASN A 194 -5.51 0.92 -1.98
N ALA A 195 -5.61 1.33 -0.71
CA ALA A 195 -5.45 0.41 0.42
C ALA A 195 -6.62 -0.58 0.51
N SER A 196 -7.85 -0.14 0.20
CA SER A 196 -9.02 -1.02 0.14
C SER A 196 -8.89 -2.05 -0.98
N THR A 197 -8.42 -1.64 -2.16
CA THR A 197 -8.11 -2.55 -3.26
C THR A 197 -7.07 -3.59 -2.83
N MET A 198 -5.96 -3.16 -2.26
CA MET A 198 -4.92 -4.07 -1.77
C MET A 198 -5.46 -5.06 -0.73
N ALA A 199 -6.21 -4.58 0.27
CA ALA A 199 -6.79 -5.44 1.30
C ALA A 199 -7.76 -6.47 0.70
N SER A 200 -8.59 -6.06 -0.26
CA SER A 200 -9.53 -6.96 -0.97
C SER A 200 -8.79 -8.05 -1.74
N VAL A 201 -7.75 -7.68 -2.49
CA VAL A 201 -6.94 -8.64 -3.25
C VAL A 201 -6.22 -9.62 -2.32
N LEU A 202 -5.53 -9.12 -1.29
CA LEU A 202 -4.83 -9.98 -0.33
C LEU A 202 -5.79 -10.96 0.36
N SER A 203 -6.95 -10.48 0.78
CA SER A 203 -7.99 -11.32 1.39
C SER A 203 -8.56 -12.37 0.42
N THR A 204 -8.70 -12.02 -0.85
CA THR A 204 -9.17 -12.97 -1.89
C THR A 204 -8.15 -14.07 -2.12
N VAL A 205 -6.87 -13.74 -2.23
CA VAL A 205 -5.79 -14.73 -2.39
C VAL A 205 -5.73 -15.70 -1.22
N VAL A 206 -5.83 -15.18 0.01
CA VAL A 206 -5.83 -16.01 1.22
C VAL A 206 -7.03 -16.97 1.24
N ARG A 207 -8.25 -16.49 0.93
CA ARG A 207 -9.44 -17.34 0.88
C ARG A 207 -9.31 -18.44 -0.16
N SER A 208 -8.88 -18.10 -1.38
CA SER A 208 -8.70 -19.08 -2.46
C SER A 208 -7.70 -20.17 -2.10
N ALA A 209 -6.63 -19.85 -1.40
CA ALA A 209 -5.66 -20.83 -0.90
C ALA A 209 -6.24 -21.70 0.21
N SER A 210 -7.04 -21.13 1.13
CA SER A 210 -7.64 -21.86 2.25
C SER A 210 -8.75 -22.83 1.81
N ASP A 211 -9.50 -22.48 0.75
CA ASP A 211 -10.63 -23.27 0.26
C ASP A 211 -10.24 -24.39 -0.74
N GLY A 212 -8.96 -24.48 -1.10
CA GLY A 212 -8.47 -25.41 -2.14
C GLY A 212 -9.07 -25.15 -3.53
N THR A 213 -9.81 -24.04 -3.69
CA THR A 213 -10.43 -23.63 -4.95
C THR A 213 -9.53 -22.62 -5.65
N GLY A 214 -8.73 -23.11 -6.59
CA GLY A 214 -8.04 -22.21 -7.53
C GLY A 214 -9.05 -21.30 -8.22
N PRO A 215 -8.66 -20.05 -8.60
CA PRO A 215 -9.52 -19.10 -9.33
C PRO A 215 -9.78 -19.64 -10.75
N GLY A 216 -10.74 -20.52 -10.93
CA GLY A 216 -11.06 -21.15 -12.22
C GLY A 216 -12.22 -22.11 -12.23
N GLN A 217 -12.81 -22.46 -11.08
CA GLN A 217 -14.00 -23.34 -11.04
C GLN A 217 -15.28 -22.59 -10.65
N ALA A 218 -15.64 -21.55 -11.40
CA ALA A 218 -17.05 -21.20 -11.54
C ALA A 218 -17.68 -22.29 -12.40
N ARG A 219 -18.29 -23.29 -11.77
CA ARG A 219 -19.12 -24.29 -12.48
C ARG A 219 -20.25 -23.55 -13.19
N TYR A 220 -20.20 -23.49 -14.51
CA TYR A 220 -21.37 -23.29 -15.32
C TYR A 220 -22.30 -24.48 -15.06
N VAL A 221 -23.27 -24.31 -14.20
CA VAL A 221 -24.45 -25.17 -14.15
C VAL A 221 -25.36 -24.67 -15.26
N LEU A 222 -25.26 -25.33 -16.42
CA LEU A 222 -26.29 -25.26 -17.45
C LEU A 222 -27.49 -26.06 -16.91
N GLY A 223 -28.55 -25.32 -16.53
CA GLY A 223 -29.88 -25.83 -16.40
C GLY A 223 -30.72 -25.46 -17.62
#